data_40fe87c8448cdb77444471f30a19a028
#
_entry.id   40fe87c8448cdb77444471f30a19a028
#
_cell.length_a   1.000
_cell.length_b   1.000
_cell.length_c   1.000
_cell.angle_alpha   90.00
_cell.angle_beta   90.00
_cell.angle_gamma   90.00
#
_symmetry.space_group_name_H-M   'P 1'
#
loop_
_entity.id
_entity.type
_entity.pdbx_description
1 polymer ?
#
loop_
_entity_poly.entity_id
_entity_poly.type
_entity_poly.pdbx_seq_one_letter_code
_entity_poly.pdbx_strand_id
1 'polypeptide(L)'
;MNLTQKIVIIISCGLLTLGLQAQNTAGNTTEQIIADIYEQVSEEAETEIDFTSFYDDLIFLSDNPINLNKTNKEELEKLQFLSDSQIENILYYLYRNAPLNTIYELQLIEGLDMTDIMRMLPFVKLGEADAKQQKIKLNEVFKYGKNELYLRLDRGMETKEGYRFLPDEDQQATAQNVGKYLGDPFYTNLKYRFQYRDRIQAGITAEKDAGEQFHGQYHKGYDFYSGYVELKNIKKFKTLVLGDFRANFGQGLVLRTDFSMGKSSYVMQVSPRTSGLKKYSSTDESNFFRGGGATIWMGKFNFSVFYSNKMLDGDTVGGTFATIIRDGLHRTVNDLKTKNTVNEQVIGGNATFTQNWFQLGATLVHTRLDHSLEPTQSVYNRFYFSGKNQTASSVNYRVRWQKLNIFGETAMTEKNAMATINGVNFNPASRVSLVALYRYFSPEYDTFFANTFSETSRVNNECGFYIGAEVRPVKYWKVSVYVDSYRFPWPKFGIDAPSFGKDYLIQTDFAPKRNVKMLWRFKYEEKQHNYSDTISTMSVILPQPKWSARYQLNYSFGRFSFKNQLDANGFNDGVNKKTYGFSALQDIA
;
A
#
# COMPACT_ATOMS: atom_id res chain seq x y z
N MET A 1 -13.40 -10.04 -41.35
CA MET A 1 -12.82 -11.22 -40.69
C MET A 1 -13.75 -11.60 -39.53
N ASN A 2 -14.37 -12.76 -39.64
CA ASN A 2 -15.35 -13.22 -38.64
C ASN A 2 -14.68 -13.56 -37.32
N LEU A 3 -15.42 -13.44 -36.20
CA LEU A 3 -14.96 -13.67 -34.83
C LEU A 3 -14.23 -15.03 -34.67
N THR A 4 -14.72 -16.05 -35.37
CA THR A 4 -14.11 -17.39 -35.43
C THR A 4 -12.70 -17.40 -36.03
N GLN A 5 -12.42 -16.58 -37.02
CA GLN A 5 -11.08 -16.46 -37.65
C GLN A 5 -10.08 -15.75 -36.71
N LYS A 6 -10.55 -14.78 -35.92
CA LYS A 6 -9.72 -14.09 -34.91
C LYS A 6 -9.34 -15.03 -33.75
N ILE A 7 -10.28 -15.87 -33.31
CA ILE A 7 -10.03 -16.87 -32.25
C ILE A 7 -9.06 -17.96 -32.71
N VAL A 8 -9.15 -18.40 -33.97
CA VAL A 8 -8.23 -19.43 -34.51
C VAL A 8 -6.80 -18.90 -34.65
N ILE A 9 -6.61 -17.62 -35.00
CA ILE A 9 -5.28 -16.98 -35.07
C ILE A 9 -4.65 -16.86 -33.66
N ILE A 10 -5.44 -16.52 -32.64
CA ILE A 10 -4.97 -16.42 -31.26
C ILE A 10 -4.60 -17.80 -30.70
N ILE A 11 -5.38 -18.84 -31.01
CA ILE A 11 -5.09 -20.23 -30.58
C ILE A 11 -3.89 -20.81 -31.35
N SER A 12 -3.68 -20.48 -32.62
CA SER A 12 -2.55 -20.97 -33.40
C SER A 12 -1.20 -20.31 -32.98
N CYS A 13 -1.19 -19.07 -32.55
CA CYS A 13 0.01 -18.45 -31.93
C CYS A 13 0.38 -19.07 -30.57
N GLY A 14 -0.61 -19.51 -29.78
CA GLY A 14 -0.37 -20.19 -28.50
C GLY A 14 0.15 -21.63 -28.61
N LEU A 15 -0.09 -22.31 -29.73
CA LEU A 15 0.31 -23.72 -29.93
C LEU A 15 1.71 -23.89 -30.56
N LEU A 16 2.29 -22.85 -31.14
CA LEU A 16 3.63 -22.93 -31.77
C LEU A 16 4.80 -22.90 -30.77
N THR A 17 4.55 -22.70 -29.48
CA THR A 17 5.61 -22.61 -28.45
C THR A 17 5.89 -23.94 -27.72
N LEU A 18 5.23 -25.03 -28.05
CA LEU A 18 5.33 -26.29 -27.30
C LEU A 18 6.49 -27.22 -27.72
N GLY A 19 7.38 -26.81 -28.61
CA GLY A 19 8.36 -27.69 -29.25
C GLY A 19 9.84 -27.51 -28.95
N LEU A 20 10.28 -26.63 -28.04
CA LEU A 20 11.72 -26.42 -27.81
C LEU A 20 12.13 -26.81 -26.39
N GLN A 21 12.73 -28.00 -26.24
CA GLN A 21 13.48 -28.39 -25.07
C GLN A 21 14.88 -27.72 -25.14
N ALA A 22 15.14 -26.78 -24.23
CA ALA A 22 16.49 -26.33 -23.97
C ALA A 22 16.74 -26.22 -22.47
N GLN A 23 17.66 -27.02 -21.99
CA GLN A 23 18.27 -26.87 -20.67
C GLN A 23 19.13 -25.63 -20.67
N ASN A 24 18.73 -24.60 -19.92
CA ASN A 24 19.67 -23.63 -19.36
C ASN A 24 19.06 -22.95 -18.14
N THR A 25 19.75 -23.05 -17.02
CA THR A 25 19.45 -22.43 -15.74
C THR A 25 19.86 -20.95 -15.78
N ALA A 26 19.06 -20.10 -16.41
CA ALA A 26 19.10 -18.68 -16.12
C ALA A 26 18.21 -18.44 -14.88
N GLY A 27 18.83 -18.28 -13.71
CA GLY A 27 18.12 -17.81 -12.52
C GLY A 27 17.69 -16.35 -12.75
N ASN A 28 16.46 -15.99 -12.37
CA ASN A 28 16.05 -14.60 -12.35
C ASN A 28 17.05 -13.77 -11.55
N THR A 29 17.46 -12.63 -12.06
CA THR A 29 18.32 -11.71 -11.32
C THR A 29 17.54 -11.14 -10.12
N THR A 30 18.23 -10.66 -9.09
CA THR A 30 17.60 -9.99 -7.94
C THR A 30 16.70 -8.84 -8.40
N GLU A 31 17.11 -8.08 -9.39
CA GLU A 31 16.37 -6.97 -9.98
C GLU A 31 15.08 -7.43 -10.65
N GLN A 32 15.10 -8.53 -11.38
CA GLN A 32 13.91 -9.13 -11.98
C GLN A 32 12.92 -9.61 -10.91
N ILE A 33 13.40 -10.23 -9.83
CA ILE A 33 12.53 -10.67 -8.73
C ILE A 33 11.89 -9.46 -8.04
N ILE A 34 12.64 -8.38 -7.82
CA ILE A 34 12.11 -7.13 -7.24
C ILE A 34 11.06 -6.51 -8.16
N ALA A 35 11.34 -6.46 -9.47
CA ALA A 35 10.41 -5.94 -10.46
C ALA A 35 9.11 -6.76 -10.52
N ASP A 36 9.20 -8.10 -10.52
CA ASP A 36 8.03 -8.99 -10.51
C ASP A 36 7.16 -8.81 -9.25
N ILE A 37 7.80 -8.67 -8.07
CA ILE A 37 7.08 -8.42 -6.81
C ILE A 37 6.39 -7.06 -6.86
N TYR A 38 7.11 -6.02 -7.32
CA TYR A 38 6.58 -4.67 -7.45
C TYR A 38 5.39 -4.63 -8.41
N GLU A 39 5.53 -5.21 -9.60
CA GLU A 39 4.47 -5.27 -10.60
C GLU A 39 3.23 -5.99 -10.06
N GLN A 40 3.41 -7.15 -9.43
CA GLN A 40 2.30 -7.91 -8.88
C GLN A 40 1.57 -7.14 -7.77
N VAL A 41 2.28 -6.43 -6.89
CA VAL A 41 1.68 -5.63 -5.82
C VAL A 41 0.97 -4.40 -6.39
N SER A 42 1.55 -3.73 -7.39
CA SER A 42 0.97 -2.56 -8.01
C SER A 42 -0.29 -2.87 -8.85
N GLU A 43 -0.33 -4.03 -9.51
CA GLU A 43 -1.52 -4.49 -10.24
C GLU A 43 -2.70 -4.86 -9.32
N GLU A 44 -2.41 -5.22 -8.06
CA GLU A 44 -3.42 -5.60 -7.08
C GLU A 44 -4.07 -4.42 -6.38
N ALA A 45 -3.42 -3.26 -6.34
CA ALA A 45 -3.95 -2.09 -5.67
C ALA A 45 -5.06 -1.44 -6.51
N GLU A 46 -6.20 -1.24 -5.87
CA GLU A 46 -7.36 -0.57 -6.50
C GLU A 46 -7.24 0.96 -6.53
N THR A 47 -6.21 1.51 -5.88
CA THR A 47 -5.97 2.96 -5.77
C THR A 47 -4.61 3.34 -6.33
N GLU A 48 -4.52 4.53 -6.92
CA GLU A 48 -3.22 5.13 -7.27
C GLU A 48 -2.44 5.44 -5.98
N ILE A 49 -1.51 4.57 -5.66
CA ILE A 49 -0.65 4.71 -4.48
C ILE A 49 0.78 4.78 -4.95
N ASP A 50 1.56 5.66 -4.33
CA ASP A 50 2.99 5.69 -4.55
C ASP A 50 3.68 4.47 -3.93
N PHE A 51 4.01 3.51 -4.78
CA PHE A 51 4.77 2.31 -4.42
C PHE A 51 6.28 2.54 -4.34
N THR A 52 6.77 3.77 -4.54
CA THR A 52 8.21 4.07 -4.55
C THR A 52 8.88 3.66 -3.25
N SER A 53 8.24 3.90 -2.11
CA SER A 53 8.77 3.49 -0.81
C SER A 53 8.81 1.97 -0.64
N PHE A 54 7.87 1.23 -1.21
CA PHE A 54 7.89 -0.24 -1.20
C PHE A 54 9.06 -0.79 -2.03
N TYR A 55 9.28 -0.24 -3.22
CA TYR A 55 10.41 -0.59 -4.08
C TYR A 55 11.76 -0.30 -3.40
N ASP A 56 11.90 0.87 -2.77
CA ASP A 56 13.08 1.23 -1.99
C ASP A 56 13.36 0.27 -0.83
N ASP A 57 12.31 -0.20 -0.16
CA ASP A 57 12.44 -1.18 0.92
C ASP A 57 12.92 -2.55 0.42
N LEU A 58 12.43 -2.99 -0.75
CA LEU A 58 12.91 -4.24 -1.37
C LEU A 58 14.38 -4.14 -1.77
N ILE A 59 14.81 -3.03 -2.38
CA ILE A 59 16.23 -2.79 -2.67
C ILE A 59 17.06 -2.79 -1.39
N PHE A 60 16.59 -2.07 -0.36
CA PHE A 60 17.28 -2.05 0.93
C PHE A 60 17.42 -3.44 1.54
N LEU A 61 16.38 -4.27 1.47
CA LEU A 61 16.42 -5.65 1.98
C LEU A 61 17.33 -6.55 1.15
N SER A 62 17.44 -6.35 -0.16
CA SER A 62 18.39 -7.10 -1.00
C SER A 62 19.85 -6.75 -0.67
N ASP A 63 20.13 -5.50 -0.36
CA ASP A 63 21.45 -5.05 0.10
C ASP A 63 21.79 -5.53 1.52
N ASN A 64 20.76 -5.70 2.38
CA ASN A 64 20.87 -6.10 3.78
C ASN A 64 19.99 -7.32 4.08
N PRO A 65 20.31 -8.50 3.54
CA PRO A 65 19.46 -9.67 3.68
C PRO A 65 19.28 -10.10 5.14
N ILE A 66 18.06 -10.51 5.47
CA ILE A 66 17.64 -10.95 6.80
C ILE A 66 18.40 -12.24 7.16
N ASN A 67 19.08 -12.26 8.30
CA ASN A 67 19.70 -13.48 8.81
C ASN A 67 18.65 -14.39 9.44
N LEU A 68 18.28 -15.49 8.76
CA LEU A 68 17.25 -16.42 9.23
C LEU A 68 17.59 -17.05 10.60
N ASN A 69 18.86 -17.28 10.91
CA ASN A 69 19.26 -17.86 12.20
C ASN A 69 19.15 -16.88 13.38
N LYS A 70 18.85 -15.60 13.10
CA LYS A 70 18.71 -14.54 14.11
C LYS A 70 17.45 -13.72 13.93
N THR A 71 16.56 -14.16 13.06
CA THR A 71 15.36 -13.41 12.70
C THR A 71 14.28 -13.49 13.77
N ASN A 72 13.38 -12.55 13.70
CA ASN A 72 12.14 -12.53 14.47
C ASN A 72 10.96 -12.20 13.53
N LYS A 73 9.75 -12.16 14.07
CA LYS A 73 8.55 -11.85 13.29
C LYS A 73 8.63 -10.48 12.60
N GLU A 74 9.06 -9.46 13.30
CA GLU A 74 9.16 -8.08 12.78
C GLU A 74 10.13 -7.97 11.60
N GLU A 75 11.21 -8.76 11.62
CA GLU A 75 12.16 -8.84 10.50
C GLU A 75 11.53 -9.51 9.27
N LEU A 76 10.83 -10.64 9.46
CA LEU A 76 10.17 -11.36 8.38
C LEU A 76 8.95 -10.60 7.82
N GLU A 77 8.27 -9.82 8.62
CA GLU A 77 7.17 -8.95 8.19
C GLU A 77 7.60 -7.86 7.19
N LYS A 78 8.90 -7.57 7.07
CA LYS A 78 9.43 -6.70 6.00
C LYS A 78 9.25 -7.32 4.60
N LEU A 79 9.17 -8.66 4.52
CA LEU A 79 8.86 -9.40 3.29
C LEU A 79 7.35 -9.36 3.05
N GLN A 80 6.85 -8.26 2.50
CA GLN A 80 5.40 -7.99 2.39
C GLN A 80 4.65 -8.98 1.48
N PHE A 81 5.33 -9.74 0.67
CA PHE A 81 4.76 -10.77 -0.19
C PHE A 81 4.51 -12.12 0.52
N LEU A 82 5.01 -12.31 1.74
CA LEU A 82 4.69 -13.48 2.56
C LEU A 82 3.41 -13.26 3.34
N SER A 83 2.59 -14.29 3.51
CA SER A 83 1.44 -14.24 4.40
C SER A 83 1.86 -14.40 5.87
N ASP A 84 1.00 -13.97 6.80
CA ASP A 84 1.23 -14.15 8.24
C ASP A 84 1.42 -15.64 8.59
N SER A 85 0.67 -16.54 7.93
CA SER A 85 0.80 -17.98 8.12
C SER A 85 2.16 -18.51 7.68
N GLN A 86 2.69 -18.04 6.57
CA GLN A 86 4.03 -18.42 6.09
C GLN A 86 5.11 -17.94 7.07
N ILE A 87 5.01 -16.70 7.54
CA ILE A 87 5.94 -16.15 8.55
C ILE A 87 5.91 -16.97 9.84
N GLU A 88 4.72 -17.33 10.33
CA GLU A 88 4.59 -18.17 11.53
C GLU A 88 5.18 -19.58 11.33
N ASN A 89 4.99 -20.17 10.15
CA ASN A 89 5.56 -21.47 9.83
C ASN A 89 7.09 -21.42 9.75
N ILE A 90 7.66 -20.33 9.19
CA ILE A 90 9.11 -20.08 9.21
C ILE A 90 9.61 -20.01 10.65
N LEU A 91 8.99 -19.18 11.48
CA LEU A 91 9.39 -19.02 12.90
C LEU A 91 9.25 -20.32 13.69
N TYR A 92 8.18 -21.09 13.45
CA TYR A 92 7.99 -22.39 14.10
C TYR A 92 9.08 -23.40 13.69
N TYR A 93 9.41 -23.44 12.40
CA TYR A 93 10.49 -24.31 11.91
C TYR A 93 11.84 -23.91 12.52
N LEU A 94 12.16 -22.62 12.56
CA LEU A 94 13.37 -22.10 13.18
C LEU A 94 13.41 -22.42 14.68
N TYR A 95 12.31 -22.27 15.40
CA TYR A 95 12.24 -22.62 16.82
C TYR A 95 12.59 -24.09 17.09
N ARG A 96 12.19 -24.99 16.19
CA ARG A 96 12.45 -26.44 16.35
C ARG A 96 13.81 -26.90 15.85
N ASN A 97 14.33 -26.29 14.78
CA ASN A 97 15.42 -26.83 13.99
C ASN A 97 16.62 -25.88 13.85
N ALA A 98 16.59 -24.66 14.43
CA ALA A 98 17.71 -23.73 14.32
C ALA A 98 18.96 -24.27 15.04
N PRO A 99 20.16 -23.94 14.53
CA PRO A 99 20.42 -23.10 13.37
C PRO A 99 20.22 -23.87 12.05
N LEU A 100 19.70 -23.16 11.01
CA LEU A 100 19.66 -23.67 9.65
C LEU A 100 21.10 -23.80 9.11
N ASN A 101 21.41 -24.94 8.54
CA ASN A 101 22.73 -25.21 7.95
C ASN A 101 22.78 -24.84 6.47
N THR A 102 21.64 -24.95 5.80
CA THR A 102 21.55 -24.70 4.36
C THR A 102 20.26 -23.97 4.01
N ILE A 103 20.31 -23.08 3.00
CA ILE A 103 19.13 -22.35 2.51
C ILE A 103 18.07 -23.29 1.89
N TYR A 104 18.46 -24.50 1.48
CA TYR A 104 17.54 -25.51 0.94
C TYR A 104 16.56 -26.04 1.95
N GLU A 105 16.82 -25.88 3.25
CA GLU A 105 15.89 -26.26 4.32
C GLU A 105 14.58 -25.45 4.30
N LEU A 106 14.54 -24.31 3.62
CA LEU A 106 13.31 -23.57 3.37
C LEU A 106 12.23 -24.44 2.66
N GLN A 107 12.66 -25.44 1.89
CA GLN A 107 11.74 -26.38 1.21
C GLN A 107 11.00 -27.33 2.18
N LEU A 108 11.49 -27.45 3.42
CA LEU A 108 10.89 -28.29 4.46
C LEU A 108 9.86 -27.51 5.29
N ILE A 109 9.78 -26.19 5.08
CA ILE A 109 8.84 -25.34 5.81
C ILE A 109 7.45 -25.46 5.19
N GLU A 110 6.50 -25.86 6.00
CA GLU A 110 5.10 -25.99 5.58
C GLU A 110 4.53 -24.63 5.10
N GLY A 111 3.78 -24.66 4.01
CA GLY A 111 3.13 -23.48 3.46
C GLY A 111 4.01 -22.58 2.59
N LEU A 112 5.31 -22.92 2.40
CA LEU A 112 6.16 -22.30 1.39
C LEU A 112 6.19 -23.17 0.14
N ASP A 113 5.92 -22.58 -1.00
CA ASP A 113 6.16 -23.21 -2.29
C ASP A 113 7.48 -22.74 -2.91
N MET A 114 7.87 -23.34 -4.05
CA MET A 114 9.12 -22.99 -4.72
C MET A 114 9.11 -21.53 -5.19
N THR A 115 7.95 -20.97 -5.54
CA THR A 115 7.81 -19.58 -5.98
C THR A 115 8.06 -18.63 -4.80
N ASP A 116 7.46 -18.93 -3.64
CA ASP A 116 7.68 -18.17 -2.41
C ASP A 116 9.16 -18.18 -2.00
N ILE A 117 9.79 -19.37 -2.04
CA ILE A 117 11.22 -19.53 -1.72
C ILE A 117 12.09 -18.72 -2.68
N MET A 118 11.88 -18.82 -4.00
CA MET A 118 12.66 -18.08 -5.00
C MET A 118 12.53 -16.57 -4.81
N ARG A 119 11.35 -16.07 -4.42
CA ARG A 119 11.15 -14.66 -4.08
C ARG A 119 11.88 -14.25 -2.82
N MET A 120 11.99 -15.14 -1.84
CA MET A 120 12.70 -14.85 -0.59
C MET A 120 14.22 -14.79 -0.76
N LEU A 121 14.80 -15.58 -1.65
CA LEU A 121 16.26 -15.77 -1.75
C LEU A 121 17.08 -14.48 -1.80
N PRO A 122 16.70 -13.42 -2.54
CA PRO A 122 17.44 -12.15 -2.55
C PRO A 122 17.46 -11.42 -1.21
N PHE A 123 16.49 -11.69 -0.33
CA PHE A 123 16.25 -10.94 0.89
C PHE A 123 16.63 -11.68 2.17
N VAL A 124 17.11 -12.92 2.05
CA VAL A 124 17.47 -13.75 3.21
C VAL A 124 18.86 -14.34 3.07
N LYS A 125 19.50 -14.56 4.21
CA LYS A 125 20.81 -15.23 4.29
C LYS A 125 20.91 -16.11 5.51
N LEU A 126 21.85 -17.03 5.50
CA LEU A 126 22.27 -17.77 6.68
C LEU A 126 23.54 -17.13 7.25
N GLY A 127 23.52 -16.85 8.53
CA GLY A 127 24.67 -16.31 9.27
C GLY A 127 24.72 -16.89 10.66
N GLU A 128 25.80 -16.62 11.38
CA GLU A 128 25.95 -17.08 12.74
C GLU A 128 24.84 -16.54 13.64
N ALA A 129 24.24 -17.42 14.45
CA ALA A 129 23.18 -17.06 15.42
C ALA A 129 23.69 -16.07 16.48
N ASP A 130 24.96 -16.20 16.89
CA ASP A 130 25.58 -15.42 17.98
C ASP A 130 26.39 -14.22 17.49
N ALA A 131 26.28 -13.79 16.23
CA ALA A 131 27.00 -12.64 15.74
C ALA A 131 26.71 -11.40 16.60
N LYS A 132 27.69 -10.98 17.43
CA LYS A 132 27.58 -9.80 18.29
C LYS A 132 27.35 -8.55 17.45
N GLN A 133 26.40 -7.71 17.86
CA GLN A 133 26.22 -6.42 17.22
C GLN A 133 27.50 -5.59 17.37
N GLN A 134 28.18 -5.32 16.26
CA GLN A 134 29.38 -4.48 16.26
C GLN A 134 29.02 -3.05 16.69
N LYS A 135 29.87 -2.44 17.52
CA LYS A 135 29.74 -1.03 17.90
C LYS A 135 29.90 -0.15 16.65
N ILE A 136 29.05 0.86 16.51
CA ILE A 136 29.15 1.84 15.42
C ILE A 136 30.32 2.76 15.74
N LYS A 137 31.28 2.86 14.83
CA LYS A 137 32.36 3.84 14.86
C LYS A 137 32.12 4.85 13.74
N LEU A 138 32.08 6.15 14.06
CA LEU A 138 31.80 7.21 13.09
C LEU A 138 32.71 7.18 11.85
N ASN A 139 33.98 6.90 12.04
CA ASN A 139 34.92 6.78 10.91
C ASN A 139 34.56 5.62 9.96
N GLU A 140 34.01 4.52 10.48
CA GLU A 140 33.55 3.40 9.66
C GLU A 140 32.25 3.75 8.92
N VAL A 141 31.37 4.56 9.51
CA VAL A 141 30.12 5.01 8.88
C VAL A 141 30.43 5.76 7.58
N PHE A 142 31.32 6.75 7.62
CA PHE A 142 31.67 7.52 6.42
C PHE A 142 32.53 6.73 5.43
N LYS A 143 33.40 5.84 5.91
CA LYS A 143 34.29 5.04 5.04
C LYS A 143 33.56 3.94 4.29
N TYR A 144 32.59 3.29 4.90
CA TYR A 144 31.89 2.13 4.36
C TYR A 144 30.40 2.37 4.11
N GLY A 145 29.94 3.62 4.24
CA GLY A 145 28.59 4.01 3.88
C GLY A 145 28.38 3.96 2.37
N LYS A 146 27.25 3.38 1.94
CA LYS A 146 26.81 3.35 0.56
C LYS A 146 26.11 4.66 0.24
N ASN A 147 26.50 5.31 -0.86
CA ASN A 147 25.91 6.54 -1.35
C ASN A 147 25.26 6.25 -2.70
N GLU A 148 24.03 6.67 -2.89
CA GLU A 148 23.27 6.48 -4.12
C GLU A 148 22.61 7.78 -4.51
N LEU A 149 22.71 8.13 -5.79
CA LEU A 149 22.07 9.28 -6.38
C LEU A 149 21.18 8.80 -7.54
N TYR A 150 19.90 9.11 -7.48
CA TYR A 150 18.92 8.80 -8.51
C TYR A 150 18.44 10.10 -9.13
N LEU A 151 18.41 10.14 -10.45
CA LEU A 151 17.78 11.18 -11.23
C LEU A 151 16.77 10.54 -12.16
N ARG A 152 15.52 10.99 -12.09
CA ARG A 152 14.45 10.59 -12.98
C ARG A 152 13.94 11.81 -13.73
N LEU A 153 13.80 11.67 -15.03
CA LEU A 153 13.25 12.68 -15.93
C LEU A 153 12.21 12.00 -16.81
N ASP A 154 10.96 12.42 -16.69
CA ASP A 154 9.86 11.90 -17.49
C ASP A 154 9.16 13.03 -18.26
N ARG A 155 8.61 12.70 -19.43
CA ARG A 155 7.79 13.61 -20.22
C ARG A 155 6.66 12.86 -20.92
N GLY A 156 5.43 13.34 -20.77
CA GLY A 156 4.33 12.91 -21.61
C GLY A 156 4.54 13.40 -23.06
N MET A 157 4.40 12.50 -24.04
CA MET A 157 4.54 12.84 -25.46
C MET A 157 3.36 13.68 -25.95
N GLU A 158 2.20 13.51 -25.34
CA GLU A 158 0.99 14.25 -25.66
C GLU A 158 0.94 15.60 -24.96
N THR A 159 0.50 16.63 -25.68
CA THR A 159 0.34 17.97 -25.09
C THR A 159 -0.95 18.05 -24.28
N LYS A 160 -0.82 18.15 -22.95
CA LYS A 160 -1.96 18.36 -22.05
C LYS A 160 -2.60 19.73 -22.29
N GLU A 161 -3.91 19.86 -21.99
CA GLU A 161 -4.68 21.08 -22.18
C GLU A 161 -4.07 22.33 -21.50
N GLY A 162 -3.52 22.16 -20.30
CA GLY A 162 -2.87 23.25 -19.56
C GLY A 162 -1.66 23.90 -20.25
N TYR A 163 -1.09 23.26 -21.30
CA TYR A 163 0.00 23.83 -22.11
C TYR A 163 -0.49 24.50 -23.40
N ARG A 164 -1.77 24.36 -23.76
CA ARG A 164 -2.29 24.96 -25.00
C ARG A 164 -2.42 26.46 -24.85
N PHE A 165 -1.88 27.19 -25.83
CA PHE A 165 -2.12 28.62 -25.93
C PHE A 165 -3.49 28.81 -26.59
N LEU A 166 -4.37 29.60 -25.98
CA LEU A 166 -5.56 30.11 -26.63
C LEU A 166 -5.11 31.16 -27.66
N PRO A 167 -5.72 31.22 -28.85
CA PRO A 167 -5.44 32.27 -29.81
C PRO A 167 -5.71 33.67 -29.23
N ASP A 168 -5.03 34.69 -29.76
CA ASP A 168 -4.93 36.07 -29.25
C ASP A 168 -6.25 36.84 -29.06
N GLU A 169 -7.40 36.31 -29.43
CA GLU A 169 -8.70 36.98 -29.27
C GLU A 169 -9.13 37.21 -27.80
N ASP A 170 -8.51 36.52 -26.87
CA ASP A 170 -8.82 36.61 -25.42
C ASP A 170 -7.73 37.29 -24.57
N GLN A 171 -6.93 38.19 -25.12
CA GLN A 171 -5.91 38.91 -24.37
C GLN A 171 -6.46 39.73 -23.17
N GLN A 172 -7.77 39.99 -23.10
CA GLN A 172 -8.40 40.59 -21.92
C GLN A 172 -8.74 39.56 -20.80
N ALA A 173 -8.84 38.27 -21.15
CA ALA A 173 -8.97 37.19 -20.15
C ALA A 173 -7.64 36.79 -19.50
N THR A 174 -6.52 37.34 -19.97
CA THR A 174 -5.15 36.99 -19.57
C THR A 174 -4.75 37.43 -18.16
N ALA A 175 -5.52 38.28 -17.48
CA ALA A 175 -5.32 38.58 -16.06
C ALA A 175 -5.73 37.41 -15.12
N GLN A 176 -6.44 36.40 -15.64
CA GLN A 176 -6.90 35.23 -14.89
C GLN A 176 -6.79 33.94 -15.73
N ASN A 177 -5.58 33.55 -16.08
CA ASN A 177 -5.32 32.23 -16.69
C ASN A 177 -5.48 31.12 -15.66
N VAL A 178 -6.70 30.87 -15.22
CA VAL A 178 -7.09 30.00 -14.12
C VAL A 178 -6.72 28.53 -14.35
N GLY A 179 -6.41 28.12 -15.56
CA GLY A 179 -6.06 26.73 -15.88
C GLY A 179 -4.74 26.54 -16.62
N LYS A 180 -3.94 27.61 -16.79
CA LYS A 180 -2.66 27.52 -17.50
C LYS A 180 -1.54 27.06 -16.60
N TYR A 181 -0.78 26.07 -17.05
CA TYR A 181 0.40 25.57 -16.35
C TYR A 181 1.53 26.61 -16.41
N LEU A 182 2.18 26.79 -15.27
CA LEU A 182 3.26 27.78 -15.07
C LEU A 182 4.63 27.25 -15.50
N GLY A 183 4.82 25.92 -15.49
CA GLY A 183 6.08 25.26 -15.76
C GLY A 183 6.09 24.44 -17.05
N ASP A 184 7.20 23.76 -17.24
CA ASP A 184 7.47 22.91 -18.38
C ASP A 184 6.82 21.50 -18.25
N PRO A 185 6.72 20.71 -19.35
CA PRO A 185 6.08 19.40 -19.32
C PRO A 185 6.94 18.25 -18.76
N PHE A 186 8.06 18.56 -18.13
CA PHE A 186 8.94 17.55 -17.57
C PHE A 186 8.60 17.29 -16.09
N TYR A 187 8.43 16.02 -15.74
CA TYR A 187 8.55 15.53 -14.37
C TYR A 187 10.04 15.35 -14.04
N THR A 188 10.46 15.80 -12.89
CA THR A 188 11.85 15.62 -12.43
C THR A 188 11.88 15.21 -10.97
N ASN A 189 12.66 14.16 -10.69
CA ASN A 189 12.89 13.69 -9.33
C ASN A 189 14.39 13.48 -9.11
N LEU A 190 14.92 14.08 -8.05
CA LEU A 190 16.28 13.92 -7.58
C LEU A 190 16.27 13.32 -6.19
N LYS A 191 16.89 12.15 -6.01
CA LYS A 191 16.92 11.44 -4.75
C LYS A 191 18.35 11.06 -4.40
N TYR A 192 18.80 11.49 -3.22
CA TYR A 192 20.06 11.06 -2.62
C TYR A 192 19.78 10.17 -1.42
N ARG A 193 20.47 9.04 -1.33
CA ARG A 193 20.38 8.09 -0.24
C ARG A 193 21.76 7.73 0.28
N PHE A 194 21.95 7.83 1.58
CA PHE A 194 23.08 7.35 2.33
C PHE A 194 22.64 6.19 3.22
N GLN A 195 23.42 5.13 3.23
CA GLN A 195 23.13 3.93 4.01
C GLN A 195 24.41 3.35 4.62
N TYR A 196 24.36 3.04 5.91
CA TYR A 196 25.40 2.27 6.59
C TYR A 196 24.78 1.07 7.29
N ARG A 197 24.96 -0.13 6.68
CA ARG A 197 24.33 -1.38 7.11
C ARG A 197 22.80 -1.20 7.26
N ASP A 198 22.21 -1.99 8.15
CA ASP A 198 20.79 -1.89 8.54
C ASP A 198 20.49 -0.83 9.63
N ARG A 199 21.50 -0.01 10.02
CA ARG A 199 21.46 0.80 11.23
C ARG A 199 21.30 2.30 11.02
N ILE A 200 21.86 2.84 9.95
CA ILE A 200 21.83 4.26 9.65
C ILE A 200 21.37 4.45 8.22
N GLN A 201 20.33 5.22 8.05
CA GLN A 201 19.85 5.67 6.75
C GLN A 201 19.60 7.17 6.81
N ALA A 202 20.00 7.89 5.77
CA ALA A 202 19.68 9.29 5.59
C ALA A 202 19.40 9.53 4.11
N GLY A 203 18.55 10.49 3.80
CA GLY A 203 18.24 10.80 2.40
C GLY A 203 17.56 12.13 2.25
N ILE A 204 17.61 12.61 1.01
CA ILE A 204 16.91 13.80 0.55
C ILE A 204 16.23 13.44 -0.76
N THR A 205 14.99 13.84 -0.91
CA THR A 205 14.20 13.74 -2.14
C THR A 205 13.77 15.12 -2.55
N ALA A 206 13.93 15.48 -3.81
CA ALA A 206 13.42 16.70 -4.40
C ALA A 206 12.65 16.35 -5.65
N GLU A 207 11.46 16.92 -5.82
CA GLU A 207 10.53 16.54 -6.88
C GLU A 207 9.81 17.76 -7.45
N LYS A 208 9.51 17.66 -8.74
CA LYS A 208 8.73 18.62 -9.49
C LYS A 208 7.84 17.88 -10.49
N ASP A 209 6.54 18.10 -10.40
CA ASP A 209 5.57 17.57 -11.36
C ASP A 209 5.63 18.28 -12.73
N ALA A 210 5.14 17.57 -13.75
CA ALA A 210 4.98 18.16 -15.08
C ALA A 210 3.92 19.27 -15.04
N GLY A 211 4.30 20.49 -15.39
CA GLY A 211 3.47 21.68 -15.34
C GLY A 211 3.79 22.65 -14.20
N GLU A 212 4.59 22.22 -13.24
CA GLU A 212 5.05 23.06 -12.14
C GLU A 212 6.27 23.89 -12.54
N GLN A 213 6.38 25.07 -11.93
CA GLN A 213 7.43 26.02 -12.27
C GLN A 213 8.70 25.72 -11.48
N PHE A 214 9.78 25.35 -12.18
CA PHE A 214 11.11 25.18 -11.56
C PHE A 214 11.87 26.50 -11.48
N HIS A 215 11.75 27.35 -12.50
CA HIS A 215 12.43 28.63 -12.55
C HIS A 215 11.53 29.69 -13.17
N GLY A 216 11.10 30.65 -12.37
CA GLY A 216 10.23 31.70 -12.85
C GLY A 216 9.78 32.69 -11.76
N GLN A 217 8.71 33.41 -12.06
CA GLN A 217 8.23 34.50 -11.19
C GLN A 217 7.59 33.99 -9.88
N TYR A 218 6.86 32.86 -9.95
CA TYR A 218 6.04 32.38 -8.85
C TYR A 218 6.75 31.38 -7.96
N HIS A 219 7.65 30.56 -8.54
CA HIS A 219 8.39 29.55 -7.81
C HIS A 219 9.81 29.38 -8.34
N LYS A 220 10.76 29.00 -7.45
CA LYS A 220 12.15 28.68 -7.79
C LYS A 220 12.59 27.43 -7.05
N GLY A 221 13.13 26.46 -7.80
CA GLY A 221 13.56 25.17 -7.31
C GLY A 221 12.49 24.07 -7.49
N TYR A 222 12.69 22.97 -6.83
CA TYR A 222 11.71 21.88 -6.81
C TYR A 222 10.48 22.28 -5.99
N ASP A 223 9.33 21.73 -6.36
CA ASP A 223 8.08 22.00 -5.68
C ASP A 223 8.00 21.33 -4.31
N PHE A 224 8.48 20.11 -4.25
CA PHE A 224 8.52 19.30 -3.04
C PHE A 224 9.95 18.95 -2.62
N TYR A 225 10.21 19.02 -1.32
CA TYR A 225 11.45 18.58 -0.67
C TYR A 225 11.11 17.72 0.53
N SER A 226 11.75 16.56 0.61
CA SER A 226 11.70 15.67 1.76
C SER A 226 13.11 15.30 2.21
N GLY A 227 13.30 15.15 3.52
CA GLY A 227 14.58 14.75 4.08
C GLY A 227 14.41 13.96 5.36
N TYR A 228 15.22 12.92 5.56
CA TYR A 228 15.15 12.07 6.73
C TYR A 228 16.52 11.59 7.23
N VAL A 229 16.54 11.28 8.52
CA VAL A 229 17.59 10.48 9.16
C VAL A 229 16.92 9.41 10.01
N GLU A 230 17.27 8.14 9.78
CA GLU A 230 16.77 7.00 10.55
C GLU A 230 17.94 6.25 11.19
N LEU A 231 17.87 6.04 12.49
CA LEU A 231 18.82 5.27 13.28
C LEU A 231 18.12 4.07 13.91
N LYS A 232 18.64 2.86 13.71
CA LYS A 232 18.07 1.61 14.24
C LYS A 232 19.01 0.91 15.21
N ASN A 233 18.43 0.31 16.26
CA ASN A 233 19.12 -0.55 17.20
C ASN A 233 20.35 0.10 17.88
N ILE A 234 20.21 1.37 18.32
CA ILE A 234 21.26 2.11 19.02
C ILE A 234 20.95 2.13 20.52
N LYS A 235 21.71 1.38 21.31
CA LYS A 235 21.51 1.22 22.76
C LYS A 235 20.09 0.75 23.08
N LYS A 236 19.29 1.58 23.77
CA LYS A 236 17.89 1.32 24.11
C LYS A 236 16.90 1.80 23.05
N PHE A 237 17.38 2.58 22.07
CA PHE A 237 16.54 3.04 20.99
C PHE A 237 16.43 1.95 19.92
N LYS A 238 15.23 1.41 19.73
CA LYS A 238 14.90 0.52 18.63
C LYS A 238 14.91 1.28 17.31
N THR A 239 14.29 2.47 17.30
CA THR A 239 14.23 3.37 16.16
C THR A 239 14.28 4.82 16.64
N LEU A 240 15.03 5.66 15.95
CA LEU A 240 15.01 7.11 16.06
C LEU A 240 14.88 7.67 14.65
N VAL A 241 13.90 8.53 14.42
CA VAL A 241 13.67 9.19 13.13
C VAL A 241 13.64 10.70 13.31
N LEU A 242 14.26 11.42 12.37
CA LEU A 242 14.26 12.88 12.29
C LEU A 242 14.00 13.30 10.84
N GLY A 243 13.27 14.39 10.66
CA GLY A 243 12.82 14.88 9.36
C GLY A 243 11.47 14.26 8.97
N ASP A 244 11.37 13.70 7.78
CA ASP A 244 10.14 13.14 7.28
C ASP A 244 10.05 11.64 7.60
N PHE A 245 8.93 11.21 8.18
CA PHE A 245 8.75 9.84 8.65
C PHE A 245 7.29 9.36 8.55
N ARG A 246 7.11 8.06 8.64
CA ARG A 246 5.82 7.36 8.76
C ARG A 246 5.65 6.75 10.14
N ALA A 247 4.38 6.60 10.56
CA ALA A 247 4.02 5.96 11.82
C ALA A 247 2.84 4.99 11.60
N ASN A 248 3.03 3.72 12.00
CA ASN A 248 2.07 2.65 11.74
C ASN A 248 1.93 1.76 12.96
N PHE A 249 0.76 1.80 13.60
CA PHE A 249 0.46 1.05 14.81
C PHE A 249 -0.90 0.38 14.75
N GLY A 250 -1.06 -0.73 15.47
CA GLY A 250 -2.29 -1.50 15.54
C GLY A 250 -2.73 -2.10 14.20
N GLN A 251 -4.02 -2.07 13.93
CA GLN A 251 -4.61 -2.45 12.64
C GLN A 251 -4.87 -1.22 11.75
N GLY A 252 -4.40 -0.04 12.18
CA GLY A 252 -4.50 1.20 11.43
C GLY A 252 -5.83 1.95 11.60
N LEU A 253 -6.58 1.68 12.66
CA LEU A 253 -7.80 2.46 12.93
C LEU A 253 -7.47 3.90 13.33
N VAL A 254 -6.40 4.15 14.09
CA VAL A 254 -6.02 5.50 14.53
C VAL A 254 -4.86 6.05 13.73
N LEU A 255 -3.82 5.24 13.49
CA LEU A 255 -2.56 5.73 12.95
C LEU A 255 -1.90 4.75 12.00
N ARG A 256 -2.00 5.05 10.70
CA ARG A 256 -1.30 4.38 9.64
C ARG A 256 -1.13 5.29 8.44
N THR A 257 0.11 5.62 8.12
CA THR A 257 0.49 6.42 6.96
C THR A 257 1.19 5.60 5.87
N ASP A 258 1.31 4.29 6.07
CA ASP A 258 1.92 3.38 5.11
C ASP A 258 0.87 2.74 4.20
N PHE A 259 1.33 2.17 3.11
CA PHE A 259 0.53 1.44 2.16
C PHE A 259 -0.23 0.26 2.80
N SER A 260 -1.45 0.01 2.33
CA SER A 260 -2.26 -1.15 2.65
C SER A 260 -2.75 -1.81 1.36
N MET A 261 -2.56 -3.10 1.22
CA MET A 261 -3.03 -3.83 0.03
C MET A 261 -4.57 -3.86 -0.10
N GLY A 262 -5.30 -3.61 0.99
CA GLY A 262 -6.75 -3.72 0.97
C GLY A 262 -7.24 -5.10 0.53
N LYS A 263 -8.31 -5.14 -0.24
CA LYS A 263 -8.83 -6.35 -0.87
C LYS A 263 -8.03 -6.68 -2.13
N SER A 264 -7.36 -7.82 -2.11
CA SER A 264 -6.49 -8.25 -3.20
C SER A 264 -6.50 -9.77 -3.35
N SER A 265 -5.78 -10.30 -4.33
CA SER A 265 -5.58 -11.75 -4.47
C SER A 265 -4.71 -12.37 -3.38
N TYR A 266 -4.04 -11.54 -2.58
CA TYR A 266 -3.39 -11.97 -1.34
C TYR A 266 -4.42 -12.12 -0.20
N VAL A 267 -5.35 -13.05 -0.41
CA VAL A 267 -6.58 -13.20 0.41
C VAL A 267 -6.33 -13.37 1.91
N MET A 268 -5.12 -13.81 2.29
CA MET A 268 -4.71 -14.00 3.69
C MET A 268 -4.13 -12.72 4.34
N GLN A 269 -3.89 -11.65 3.58
CA GLN A 269 -3.25 -10.42 4.07
C GLN A 269 -4.27 -9.36 4.47
N VAL A 270 -5.18 -9.70 5.37
CA VAL A 270 -6.20 -8.78 5.88
C VAL A 270 -5.74 -7.94 7.07
N SER A 271 -4.68 -8.40 7.78
CA SER A 271 -4.07 -7.65 8.88
C SER A 271 -2.90 -6.82 8.35
N PRO A 272 -2.94 -5.51 8.46
CA PRO A 272 -1.83 -4.67 8.05
C PRO A 272 -0.59 -4.92 8.92
N ARG A 273 0.58 -4.76 8.34
CA ARG A 273 1.85 -4.93 9.06
C ARG A 273 2.21 -3.67 9.82
N THR A 274 2.60 -3.84 11.07
CA THR A 274 2.97 -2.72 11.94
C THR A 274 4.46 -2.46 11.83
N SER A 275 4.85 -1.43 11.08
CA SER A 275 6.27 -1.04 10.95
C SER A 275 6.77 -0.13 12.07
N GLY A 276 5.88 0.37 12.95
CA GLY A 276 6.21 1.39 13.95
C GLY A 276 6.57 2.72 13.30
N LEU A 277 7.58 3.39 13.87
CA LEU A 277 8.18 4.58 13.26
C LEU A 277 9.20 4.18 12.19
N LYS A 278 9.14 4.81 11.02
CA LYS A 278 9.97 4.51 9.86
C LYS A 278 10.24 5.78 9.06
N LYS A 279 11.43 5.88 8.46
CA LYS A 279 11.76 6.96 7.50
C LYS A 279 10.72 7.10 6.41
N TYR A 280 10.60 8.29 5.86
CA TYR A 280 9.84 8.57 4.65
C TYR A 280 10.79 8.87 3.50
N SER A 281 10.57 8.25 2.32
CA SER A 281 11.43 8.41 1.15
C SER A 281 10.64 8.47 -0.18
N SER A 282 9.34 8.67 -0.09
CA SER A 282 8.42 8.78 -1.24
C SER A 282 8.32 10.22 -1.75
N THR A 283 7.63 10.40 -2.86
CA THR A 283 7.25 11.70 -3.44
C THR A 283 5.80 12.08 -3.12
N ASP A 284 5.03 11.23 -2.43
CA ASP A 284 3.68 11.58 -1.94
C ASP A 284 3.76 12.73 -0.92
N GLU A 285 3.22 13.89 -1.25
CA GLU A 285 3.31 15.12 -0.45
C GLU A 285 2.38 15.13 0.77
N SER A 286 1.50 14.15 0.89
CA SER A 286 0.43 14.13 1.89
C SER A 286 0.65 13.15 3.03
N ASN A 287 1.04 11.91 2.75
CA ASN A 287 0.99 10.79 3.70
C ASN A 287 2.28 10.58 4.50
N PHE A 288 2.77 11.63 5.14
CA PHE A 288 3.94 11.58 6.02
C PHE A 288 3.84 12.59 7.17
N PHE A 289 4.68 12.41 8.18
CA PHE A 289 4.89 13.33 9.28
C PHE A 289 6.24 14.03 9.13
N ARG A 290 6.33 15.31 9.55
CA ARG A 290 7.55 16.10 9.51
C ARG A 290 7.95 16.54 10.90
N GLY A 291 9.08 16.06 11.42
CA GLY A 291 9.52 16.35 12.78
C GLY A 291 10.46 15.29 13.34
N GLY A 292 10.04 14.56 14.37
CA GLY A 292 10.87 13.50 14.93
C GLY A 292 10.11 12.53 15.81
N GLY A 293 10.67 11.34 15.96
CA GLY A 293 10.09 10.31 16.80
C GLY A 293 11.11 9.27 17.25
N ALA A 294 10.81 8.61 18.35
CA ALA A 294 11.65 7.57 18.91
C ALA A 294 10.83 6.39 19.41
N THR A 295 11.35 5.18 19.21
CA THR A 295 10.87 3.95 19.84
C THR A 295 11.94 3.45 20.81
N ILE A 296 11.59 3.29 22.07
CA ILE A 296 12.47 2.80 23.13
C ILE A 296 12.03 1.38 23.51
N TRP A 297 13.00 0.48 23.59
CA TRP A 297 12.79 -0.88 24.04
C TRP A 297 13.12 -1.03 25.54
N MET A 298 12.16 -1.56 26.30
CA MET A 298 12.28 -1.81 27.73
C MET A 298 11.79 -3.23 28.06
N GLY A 299 12.62 -4.23 27.80
CA GLY A 299 12.27 -5.63 28.04
C GLY A 299 11.15 -6.10 27.10
N LYS A 300 9.97 -6.38 27.65
CA LYS A 300 8.79 -6.80 26.89
C LYS A 300 7.95 -5.62 26.33
N PHE A 301 8.34 -4.39 26.68
CA PHE A 301 7.63 -3.18 26.28
C PHE A 301 8.40 -2.42 25.21
N ASN A 302 7.68 -1.92 24.21
CA ASN A 302 8.11 -0.91 23.26
C ASN A 302 7.27 0.36 23.48
N PHE A 303 7.93 1.49 23.70
CA PHE A 303 7.29 2.79 23.82
C PHE A 303 7.73 3.65 22.65
N SER A 304 6.77 4.09 21.86
CA SER A 304 6.99 5.01 20.75
C SER A 304 6.35 6.35 21.04
N VAL A 305 7.05 7.43 20.74
CA VAL A 305 6.52 8.79 20.81
C VAL A 305 7.02 9.58 19.61
N PHE A 306 6.20 10.47 19.08
CA PHE A 306 6.57 11.35 17.98
C PHE A 306 5.85 12.68 18.05
N TYR A 307 6.46 13.65 17.41
CA TYR A 307 5.90 14.96 17.15
C TYR A 307 6.11 15.34 15.68
N SER A 308 5.07 15.92 15.07
CA SER A 308 5.09 16.42 13.69
C SER A 308 4.55 17.84 13.65
N ASN A 309 5.17 18.65 12.81
CA ASN A 309 4.68 19.98 12.45
C ASN A 309 4.87 20.14 10.94
N LYS A 310 3.76 20.13 10.20
CA LYS A 310 3.73 20.13 8.74
C LYS A 310 2.72 21.16 8.23
N MET A 311 3.04 21.77 7.10
CA MET A 311 2.09 22.59 6.36
C MET A 311 1.26 21.69 5.44
N LEU A 312 -0.03 21.97 5.32
CA LEU A 312 -0.98 21.34 4.43
C LEU A 312 -1.52 22.34 3.43
N ASP A 313 -1.97 21.84 2.30
CA ASP A 313 -2.64 22.63 1.29
C ASP A 313 -4.14 22.72 1.59
N GLY A 314 -4.68 23.91 1.49
CA GLY A 314 -6.09 24.17 1.76
C GLY A 314 -6.55 25.51 1.25
N ASP A 315 -7.78 25.60 0.78
CA ASP A 315 -8.39 26.87 0.39
C ASP A 315 -8.94 27.57 1.64
N THR A 316 -8.11 28.45 2.20
CA THR A 316 -8.39 29.14 3.47
C THR A 316 -9.13 30.46 3.25
N VAL A 317 -10.27 30.61 3.94
CA VAL A 317 -11.06 31.84 3.95
C VAL A 317 -11.44 32.21 5.39
N GLY A 318 -11.03 33.39 5.84
CA GLY A 318 -11.43 33.92 7.15
C GLY A 318 -11.04 33.06 8.37
N GLY A 319 -9.96 32.28 8.27
CA GLY A 319 -9.49 31.40 9.35
C GLY A 319 -10.13 30.00 9.37
N THR A 320 -10.89 29.66 8.33
CA THR A 320 -11.47 28.33 8.09
C THR A 320 -11.06 27.80 6.72
N PHE A 321 -11.25 26.50 6.49
CA PHE A 321 -11.09 25.85 5.18
C PHE A 321 -11.99 24.64 5.08
N ALA A 322 -12.45 24.31 3.85
CA ALA A 322 -13.43 23.26 3.64
C ALA A 322 -12.81 21.88 3.39
N THR A 323 -11.62 21.82 2.83
CA THR A 323 -10.99 20.56 2.37
C THR A 323 -9.48 20.63 2.47
N ILE A 324 -8.85 19.52 2.89
CA ILE A 324 -7.41 19.30 2.76
C ILE A 324 -7.14 18.82 1.33
N ILE A 325 -6.34 19.56 0.59
CA ILE A 325 -5.89 19.19 -0.76
C ILE A 325 -4.70 18.23 -0.62
N ARG A 326 -4.76 17.08 -1.30
CA ARG A 326 -3.77 16.01 -1.11
C ARG A 326 -3.11 15.53 -2.40
N ASP A 327 -3.37 16.18 -3.52
CA ASP A 327 -2.84 15.78 -4.82
C ASP A 327 -1.39 16.22 -5.07
N GLY A 328 -0.89 17.18 -4.29
CA GLY A 328 0.48 17.71 -4.40
C GLY A 328 0.75 18.48 -5.69
N LEU A 329 -0.29 18.88 -6.45
CA LEU A 329 -0.13 19.50 -7.76
C LEU A 329 -0.22 21.03 -7.68
N HIS A 330 0.89 21.71 -7.96
CA HIS A 330 1.00 23.17 -7.91
C HIS A 330 1.32 23.77 -9.30
N ARG A 331 0.49 23.42 -10.29
CA ARG A 331 0.70 23.73 -11.71
C ARG A 331 0.21 25.10 -12.12
N THR A 332 -0.78 25.64 -11.41
CA THR A 332 -1.44 26.91 -11.75
C THR A 332 -1.27 27.96 -10.64
N VAL A 333 -1.57 29.21 -10.96
CA VAL A 333 -1.57 30.30 -9.96
C VAL A 333 -2.56 30.02 -8.82
N ASN A 334 -3.68 29.35 -9.12
CA ASN A 334 -4.66 29.03 -8.09
C ASN A 334 -4.16 27.93 -7.15
N ASP A 335 -3.50 26.90 -7.69
CA ASP A 335 -2.91 25.84 -6.88
C ASP A 335 -1.85 26.42 -5.91
N LEU A 336 -1.03 27.37 -6.39
CA LEU A 336 -0.04 28.05 -5.55
C LEU A 336 -0.65 28.88 -4.42
N LYS A 337 -1.89 29.39 -4.55
CA LYS A 337 -2.58 30.11 -3.48
C LYS A 337 -3.03 29.21 -2.34
N THR A 338 -3.29 27.94 -2.64
CA THR A 338 -3.73 26.95 -1.65
C THR A 338 -2.58 26.19 -1.01
N LYS A 339 -1.37 26.32 -1.57
CA LYS A 339 -0.16 25.64 -1.12
C LYS A 339 0.29 26.10 0.27
N ASN A 340 0.53 25.15 1.18
CA ASN A 340 1.10 25.40 2.51
C ASN A 340 0.34 26.45 3.34
N THR A 341 -0.98 26.45 3.29
CA THR A 341 -1.84 27.48 3.94
C THR A 341 -2.30 27.08 5.33
N VAL A 342 -2.29 25.80 5.68
CA VAL A 342 -2.77 25.28 6.97
C VAL A 342 -1.64 24.59 7.72
N ASN A 343 -1.40 24.96 8.98
CA ASN A 343 -0.42 24.29 9.82
C ASN A 343 -1.06 23.13 10.61
N GLU A 344 -0.51 21.93 10.43
CA GLU A 344 -0.88 20.71 11.15
C GLU A 344 0.20 20.37 12.17
N GLN A 345 -0.19 20.25 13.43
CA GLN A 345 0.63 19.75 14.51
C GLN A 345 0.06 18.42 15.00
N VAL A 346 0.89 17.38 15.07
CA VAL A 346 0.49 16.06 15.56
C VAL A 346 1.44 15.60 16.65
N ILE A 347 0.90 15.20 17.77
CA ILE A 347 1.62 14.47 18.81
C ILE A 347 0.98 13.10 18.96
N GLY A 348 1.79 12.07 18.96
CA GLY A 348 1.26 10.71 19.09
C GLY A 348 2.22 9.78 19.79
N GLY A 349 1.66 8.68 20.27
CA GLY A 349 2.43 7.64 20.94
C GLY A 349 1.75 6.29 20.88
N ASN A 350 2.58 5.26 21.06
CA ASN A 350 2.14 3.88 21.17
C ASN A 350 2.93 3.17 22.26
N ALA A 351 2.24 2.38 23.06
CA ALA A 351 2.84 1.46 24.03
C ALA A 351 2.44 0.04 23.66
N THR A 352 3.42 -0.83 23.38
CA THR A 352 3.17 -2.22 23.00
C THR A 352 3.88 -3.15 23.96
N PHE A 353 3.12 -4.06 24.56
CA PHE A 353 3.62 -5.21 25.33
C PHE A 353 3.63 -6.44 24.43
N THR A 354 4.77 -7.14 24.34
CA THR A 354 4.92 -8.34 23.50
C THR A 354 5.44 -9.51 24.34
N GLN A 355 4.71 -10.61 24.27
CA GLN A 355 5.10 -11.91 24.77
C GLN A 355 4.92 -12.96 23.68
N ASN A 356 5.56 -14.14 23.78
CA ASN A 356 5.62 -15.15 22.72
C ASN A 356 4.27 -15.47 22.05
N TRP A 357 3.18 -15.53 22.83
CA TRP A 357 1.85 -15.90 22.36
C TRP A 357 0.83 -14.74 22.37
N PHE A 358 1.21 -13.58 22.94
CA PHE A 358 0.30 -12.46 23.13
C PHE A 358 0.99 -11.11 22.91
N GLN A 359 0.31 -10.21 22.23
CA GLN A 359 0.70 -8.81 22.07
C GLN A 359 -0.50 -7.93 22.42
N LEU A 360 -0.26 -6.88 23.18
CA LEU A 360 -1.25 -5.85 23.51
C LEU A 360 -0.61 -4.50 23.23
N GLY A 361 -1.32 -3.63 22.52
CA GLY A 361 -0.87 -2.27 22.21
C GLY A 361 -1.94 -1.25 22.53
N ALA A 362 -1.52 -0.03 22.84
CA ALA A 362 -2.38 1.13 22.97
C ALA A 362 -1.78 2.29 22.20
N THR A 363 -2.60 3.00 21.41
CA THR A 363 -2.19 4.15 20.59
C THR A 363 -3.00 5.37 20.99
N LEU A 364 -2.37 6.52 21.05
CA LEU A 364 -2.99 7.82 21.26
C LEU A 364 -2.41 8.83 20.27
N VAL A 365 -3.27 9.57 19.60
CA VAL A 365 -2.88 10.64 18.66
C VAL A 365 -3.74 11.87 18.91
N HIS A 366 -3.10 13.02 19.00
CA HIS A 366 -3.73 14.33 19.06
C HIS A 366 -3.26 15.17 17.90
N THR A 367 -4.20 15.67 17.12
CA THR A 367 -3.96 16.56 15.95
C THR A 367 -4.52 17.94 16.24
N ARG A 368 -3.77 18.96 15.91
CA ARG A 368 -4.17 20.36 16.01
C ARG A 368 -3.92 21.08 14.69
N LEU A 369 -4.95 21.74 14.19
CA LEU A 369 -4.90 22.63 13.04
C LEU A 369 -4.93 24.09 13.50
N ASP A 370 -4.21 24.97 12.82
CA ASP A 370 -4.25 26.41 13.09
C ASP A 370 -5.52 27.06 12.54
N HIS A 371 -6.06 26.53 11.43
CA HIS A 371 -7.35 26.89 10.82
C HIS A 371 -8.43 25.86 11.15
N SER A 372 -9.68 26.28 11.26
CA SER A 372 -10.80 25.35 11.48
C SER A 372 -11.17 24.63 10.18
N LEU A 373 -11.16 23.31 10.20
CA LEU A 373 -11.71 22.51 9.09
C LEU A 373 -13.24 22.54 9.19
N GLU A 374 -13.88 23.11 8.19
CA GLU A 374 -15.34 23.25 8.11
C GLU A 374 -15.84 22.75 6.74
N PRO A 375 -16.02 21.44 6.56
CA PRO A 375 -16.48 20.89 5.29
C PRO A 375 -17.85 21.45 4.90
N THR A 376 -18.02 21.75 3.61
CA THR A 376 -19.36 22.14 3.09
C THR A 376 -20.35 21.02 3.39
N GLN A 377 -21.37 21.34 4.16
CA GLN A 377 -22.32 20.39 4.71
C GLN A 377 -23.21 19.77 3.61
N SER A 378 -23.25 18.47 3.60
CA SER A 378 -24.14 17.62 2.79
C SER A 378 -24.62 16.47 3.65
N VAL A 379 -25.68 15.76 3.21
CA VAL A 379 -26.22 14.65 4.00
C VAL A 379 -25.17 13.57 4.24
N TYR A 380 -24.38 13.22 3.23
CA TYR A 380 -23.39 12.15 3.29
C TYR A 380 -22.21 12.43 4.23
N ASN A 381 -21.80 13.71 4.37
CA ASN A 381 -20.66 14.13 5.19
C ASN A 381 -21.04 14.76 6.53
N ARG A 382 -22.29 14.62 6.96
CA ARG A 382 -22.82 15.21 8.19
C ARG A 382 -21.96 14.92 9.43
N PHE A 383 -21.34 13.77 9.47
CA PHE A 383 -20.55 13.29 10.60
C PHE A 383 -19.04 13.45 10.42
N TYR A 384 -18.61 14.04 9.31
CA TYR A 384 -17.18 14.29 9.13
C TYR A 384 -16.64 15.24 10.20
N PHE A 385 -15.37 15.09 10.48
CA PHE A 385 -14.69 15.95 11.44
C PHE A 385 -14.82 17.43 11.03
N SER A 386 -15.15 18.26 12.01
CA SER A 386 -15.16 19.73 11.91
C SER A 386 -14.54 20.31 13.16
N GLY A 387 -13.63 21.27 13.00
CA GLY A 387 -12.92 21.92 14.09
C GLY A 387 -11.42 21.99 13.90
N LYS A 388 -10.70 22.34 14.98
CA LYS A 388 -9.23 22.50 15.00
C LYS A 388 -8.49 21.37 15.68
N ASN A 389 -9.12 20.68 16.61
CA ASN A 389 -8.47 19.68 17.45
C ASN A 389 -9.18 18.34 17.33
N GLN A 390 -8.43 17.27 17.18
CA GLN A 390 -8.96 15.91 17.15
C GLN A 390 -8.07 15.00 17.99
N THR A 391 -8.68 14.20 18.84
CA THR A 391 -8.00 13.16 19.61
C THR A 391 -8.62 11.81 19.30
N ALA A 392 -7.78 10.84 18.97
CA ALA A 392 -8.18 9.46 18.75
C ALA A 392 -7.28 8.52 19.56
N SER A 393 -7.87 7.47 20.11
CA SER A 393 -7.17 6.44 20.87
C SER A 393 -7.63 5.05 20.46
N SER A 394 -6.76 4.06 20.60
CA SER A 394 -7.10 2.67 20.35
C SER A 394 -6.37 1.71 21.26
N VAL A 395 -6.95 0.52 21.36
CA VAL A 395 -6.32 -0.67 21.94
C VAL A 395 -6.35 -1.77 20.90
N ASN A 396 -5.19 -2.34 20.63
CA ASN A 396 -5.02 -3.45 19.71
C ASN A 396 -4.43 -4.67 20.39
N TYR A 397 -4.77 -5.85 19.89
CA TYR A 397 -4.28 -7.10 20.43
C TYR A 397 -3.98 -8.12 19.34
N ARG A 398 -3.09 -9.07 19.66
CA ARG A 398 -2.82 -10.28 18.88
C ARG A 398 -2.59 -11.44 19.82
N VAL A 399 -3.28 -12.54 19.58
CA VAL A 399 -3.19 -13.77 20.37
C VAL A 399 -2.89 -14.94 19.45
N ARG A 400 -1.86 -15.71 19.77
CA ARG A 400 -1.49 -16.94 19.06
C ARG A 400 -1.83 -18.13 19.91
N TRP A 401 -2.67 -18.98 19.40
CA TRP A 401 -3.03 -20.21 20.06
C TRP A 401 -3.00 -21.36 19.06
N GLN A 402 -1.95 -22.17 19.15
CA GLN A 402 -1.71 -23.28 18.22
C GLN A 402 -1.73 -22.83 16.75
N LYS A 403 -2.76 -23.24 16.00
CA LYS A 403 -2.97 -22.93 14.57
C LYS A 403 -3.84 -21.68 14.35
N LEU A 404 -4.23 -20.99 15.41
CA LEU A 404 -5.04 -19.78 15.38
C LEU A 404 -4.17 -18.57 15.69
N ASN A 405 -4.35 -17.52 14.89
CA ASN A 405 -3.84 -16.18 15.16
C ASN A 405 -5.02 -15.22 15.16
N ILE A 406 -5.42 -14.76 16.34
CA ILE A 406 -6.54 -13.84 16.55
C ILE A 406 -5.96 -12.45 16.72
N PHE A 407 -6.49 -11.46 16.03
CA PHE A 407 -6.04 -10.09 16.10
C PHE A 407 -7.20 -9.11 16.02
N GLY A 408 -7.00 -7.91 16.52
CA GLY A 408 -8.00 -6.86 16.42
C GLY A 408 -7.52 -5.54 16.97
N GLU A 409 -8.31 -4.53 16.71
CA GLU A 409 -8.18 -3.18 17.25
C GLU A 409 -9.57 -2.58 17.47
N THR A 410 -9.72 -1.86 18.56
CA THR A 410 -10.88 -1.03 18.83
C THR A 410 -10.40 0.38 19.11
N ALA A 411 -10.97 1.34 18.41
CA ALA A 411 -10.60 2.74 18.47
C ALA A 411 -11.79 3.62 18.82
N MET A 412 -11.52 4.76 19.44
CA MET A 412 -12.49 5.74 19.85
C MET A 412 -11.96 7.16 19.62
N THR A 413 -12.81 8.04 19.14
CA THR A 413 -12.54 9.48 19.07
C THR A 413 -12.97 10.18 20.37
N GLU A 414 -12.59 11.43 20.57
CA GLU A 414 -13.02 12.27 21.69
C GLU A 414 -14.53 12.46 21.78
N LYS A 415 -15.25 12.29 20.66
CA LYS A 415 -16.72 12.35 20.60
C LYS A 415 -17.40 11.00 20.92
N ASN A 416 -16.64 10.02 21.44
CA ASN A 416 -17.09 8.65 21.71
C ASN A 416 -17.56 7.86 20.46
N ALA A 417 -17.19 8.31 19.27
CA ALA A 417 -17.43 7.55 18.06
C ALA A 417 -16.44 6.37 17.98
N MET A 418 -16.93 5.17 17.66
CA MET A 418 -16.18 3.93 17.78
C MET A 418 -15.96 3.28 16.41
N ALA A 419 -14.77 2.70 16.24
CA ALA A 419 -14.45 1.76 15.18
C ALA A 419 -13.82 0.50 15.75
N THR A 420 -14.13 -0.66 15.18
CA THR A 420 -13.50 -1.92 15.58
C THR A 420 -13.28 -2.82 14.38
N ILE A 421 -12.14 -3.51 14.38
CA ILE A 421 -11.78 -4.54 13.41
C ILE A 421 -11.22 -5.75 14.15
N ASN A 422 -11.73 -6.93 13.84
CA ASN A 422 -11.32 -8.16 14.50
C ASN A 422 -11.23 -9.29 13.49
N GLY A 423 -10.17 -10.05 13.53
CA GLY A 423 -9.94 -11.14 12.59
C GLY A 423 -9.30 -12.36 13.21
N VAL A 424 -9.41 -13.46 12.51
CA VAL A 424 -8.79 -14.73 12.85
C VAL A 424 -8.20 -15.38 11.61
N ASN A 425 -6.91 -15.74 11.69
CA ASN A 425 -6.26 -16.63 10.73
C ASN A 425 -6.22 -18.04 11.34
N PHE A 426 -6.64 -19.02 10.58
CA PHE A 426 -6.67 -20.43 10.98
C PHE A 426 -5.98 -21.30 9.93
N ASN A 427 -4.95 -22.03 10.33
CA ASN A 427 -4.17 -22.92 9.48
C ASN A 427 -4.40 -24.39 9.91
N PRO A 428 -5.54 -25.01 9.56
CA PRO A 428 -5.86 -26.38 10.00
C PRO A 428 -4.85 -27.42 9.50
N ALA A 429 -4.32 -27.21 8.31
CA ALA A 429 -3.33 -28.07 7.66
C ALA A 429 -2.32 -27.22 6.88
N SER A 430 -1.17 -27.80 6.55
CA SER A 430 -0.09 -27.14 5.79
C SER A 430 -0.51 -26.64 4.40
N ARG A 431 -1.59 -27.18 3.85
CA ARG A 431 -2.13 -26.86 2.52
C ARG A 431 -3.39 -26.00 2.55
N VAL A 432 -3.88 -25.63 3.72
CA VAL A 432 -5.14 -24.90 3.90
C VAL A 432 -4.93 -23.77 4.89
N SER A 433 -5.14 -22.55 4.45
CA SER A 433 -5.17 -21.36 5.29
C SER A 433 -6.52 -20.67 5.13
N LEU A 434 -7.12 -20.29 6.24
CA LEU A 434 -8.42 -19.64 6.29
C LEU A 434 -8.29 -18.32 7.05
N VAL A 435 -9.05 -17.33 6.67
CA VAL A 435 -9.17 -16.05 7.39
C VAL A 435 -10.62 -15.61 7.46
N ALA A 436 -11.01 -15.08 8.58
CA ALA A 436 -12.26 -14.36 8.76
C ALA A 436 -12.00 -13.01 9.43
N LEU A 437 -12.68 -11.97 8.97
CA LEU A 437 -12.55 -10.61 9.48
C LEU A 437 -13.92 -9.97 9.61
N TYR A 438 -14.17 -9.38 10.77
CA TYR A 438 -15.32 -8.51 11.03
C TYR A 438 -14.85 -7.08 11.23
N ARG A 439 -15.54 -6.12 10.60
CA ARG A 439 -15.28 -4.70 10.77
C ARG A 439 -16.57 -3.91 10.98
N TYR A 440 -16.49 -2.95 11.89
CA TYR A 440 -17.55 -1.99 12.16
C TYR A 440 -16.94 -0.62 12.41
N PHE A 441 -17.34 0.35 11.60
CA PHE A 441 -16.93 1.74 11.71
C PHE A 441 -18.20 2.59 11.80
N SER A 442 -18.41 3.24 12.94
CA SER A 442 -19.55 4.14 13.14
C SER A 442 -19.57 5.26 12.08
N PRO A 443 -20.72 5.74 11.62
CA PRO A 443 -20.79 6.90 10.74
C PRO A 443 -20.08 8.14 11.30
N GLU A 444 -20.09 8.31 12.63
CA GLU A 444 -19.47 9.41 13.36
C GLU A 444 -17.96 9.24 13.55
N TYR A 445 -17.42 8.03 13.30
CA TYR A 445 -15.98 7.79 13.40
C TYR A 445 -15.27 8.41 12.21
N ASP A 446 -14.46 9.41 12.45
CA ASP A 446 -13.65 10.08 11.43
C ASP A 446 -12.33 10.51 12.05
N THR A 447 -11.20 10.02 11.52
CA THR A 447 -9.84 10.32 11.97
C THR A 447 -8.94 10.60 10.78
N PHE A 448 -7.97 11.52 10.95
CA PHE A 448 -7.11 11.99 9.86
C PHE A 448 -6.18 10.91 9.28
N PHE A 449 -5.76 9.95 10.13
CA PHE A 449 -4.69 9.00 9.79
C PHE A 449 -5.14 7.54 9.83
N ALA A 450 -6.46 7.28 9.84
CA ALA A 450 -6.96 5.92 9.74
C ALA A 450 -6.75 5.36 8.33
N ASN A 451 -6.12 4.19 8.24
CA ASN A 451 -5.96 3.41 7.02
C ASN A 451 -5.93 1.93 7.39
N THR A 452 -7.03 1.23 7.22
CA THR A 452 -7.22 -0.17 7.61
C THR A 452 -7.90 -0.95 6.49
N PHE A 453 -8.20 -2.22 6.73
CA PHE A 453 -8.97 -3.03 5.79
C PHE A 453 -10.43 -2.53 5.72
N SER A 454 -10.74 -1.76 4.71
CA SER A 454 -12.04 -1.11 4.47
C SER A 454 -12.40 -1.12 2.99
N GLU A 455 -13.65 -0.89 2.67
CA GLU A 455 -14.15 -0.75 1.29
C GLU A 455 -13.84 0.64 0.71
N THR A 456 -13.83 1.64 1.57
CA THR A 456 -13.60 3.04 1.19
C THR A 456 -12.28 3.55 1.74
N SER A 457 -11.71 4.56 1.11
CA SER A 457 -10.48 5.23 1.58
C SER A 457 -10.66 5.93 2.93
N ARG A 458 -11.89 6.34 3.28
CA ARG A 458 -12.22 6.91 4.58
C ARG A 458 -12.75 5.82 5.50
N VAL A 459 -12.13 5.64 6.65
CA VAL A 459 -12.50 4.60 7.64
C VAL A 459 -13.66 5.10 8.49
N ASN A 460 -14.87 5.08 7.94
CA ASN A 460 -16.13 5.40 8.64
C ASN A 460 -17.32 4.74 7.95
N ASN A 461 -18.49 4.77 8.62
CA ASN A 461 -19.78 4.40 8.04
C ASN A 461 -19.79 3.04 7.36
N GLU A 462 -19.14 2.01 7.93
CA GLU A 462 -19.03 0.69 7.30
C GLU A 462 -19.21 -0.42 8.32
N CYS A 463 -19.96 -1.46 7.92
CA CYS A 463 -20.05 -2.71 8.65
C CYS A 463 -19.88 -3.85 7.65
N GLY A 464 -18.86 -4.70 7.83
CA GLY A 464 -18.54 -5.73 6.85
C GLY A 464 -17.99 -7.00 7.47
N PHE A 465 -18.12 -8.09 6.70
CA PHE A 465 -17.61 -9.39 7.03
C PHE A 465 -16.92 -10.01 5.83
N TYR A 466 -15.65 -10.36 6.01
CA TYR A 466 -14.78 -10.95 5.00
C TYR A 466 -14.40 -12.38 5.40
N ILE A 467 -14.43 -13.29 4.44
CA ILE A 467 -13.89 -14.65 4.58
C ILE A 467 -12.97 -14.89 3.40
N GLY A 468 -11.76 -15.34 3.68
CA GLY A 468 -10.79 -15.76 2.67
C GLY A 468 -10.24 -17.15 2.93
N ALA A 469 -9.86 -17.83 1.88
CA ALA A 469 -9.20 -19.13 1.95
C ALA A 469 -8.11 -19.26 0.88
N GLU A 470 -6.99 -19.83 1.27
CA GLU A 470 -5.93 -20.26 0.37
C GLU A 470 -5.72 -21.76 0.52
N VAL A 471 -5.83 -22.49 -0.58
CA VAL A 471 -5.74 -23.96 -0.62
C VAL A 471 -4.72 -24.38 -1.67
N ARG A 472 -3.85 -25.33 -1.31
CA ARG A 472 -2.90 -26.01 -2.21
C ARG A 472 -3.32 -27.46 -2.40
N PRO A 473 -4.33 -27.74 -3.26
CA PRO A 473 -4.94 -29.08 -3.33
C PRO A 473 -3.94 -30.15 -3.78
N VAL A 474 -3.12 -29.82 -4.77
CA VAL A 474 -2.06 -30.68 -5.29
C VAL A 474 -0.81 -29.84 -5.57
N LYS A 475 0.31 -30.53 -5.82
CA LYS A 475 1.58 -29.88 -6.14
C LYS A 475 1.42 -28.92 -7.34
N TYR A 476 2.04 -27.76 -7.25
CA TYR A 476 2.05 -26.69 -8.26
C TYR A 476 0.75 -25.88 -8.40
N TRP A 477 -0.33 -26.23 -7.68
CA TRP A 477 -1.59 -25.51 -7.71
C TRP A 477 -1.81 -24.74 -6.40
N LYS A 478 -2.17 -23.48 -6.53
CA LYS A 478 -2.65 -22.63 -5.44
C LYS A 478 -3.97 -22.01 -5.83
N VAL A 479 -4.98 -22.14 -5.00
CA VAL A 479 -6.30 -21.56 -5.19
C VAL A 479 -6.55 -20.58 -4.04
N SER A 480 -6.85 -19.34 -4.38
CA SER A 480 -7.17 -18.27 -3.45
C SER A 480 -8.60 -17.81 -3.71
N VAL A 481 -9.42 -17.77 -2.68
CA VAL A 481 -10.81 -17.31 -2.80
C VAL A 481 -11.14 -16.36 -1.66
N TYR A 482 -11.98 -15.36 -1.93
CA TYR A 482 -12.61 -14.58 -0.87
C TYR A 482 -14.05 -14.21 -1.20
N VAL A 483 -14.80 -13.95 -0.13
CA VAL A 483 -16.12 -13.35 -0.14
C VAL A 483 -16.08 -12.18 0.86
N ASP A 484 -16.48 -11.01 0.43
CA ASP A 484 -16.67 -9.84 1.27
C ASP A 484 -18.09 -9.33 1.13
N SER A 485 -18.75 -9.10 2.26
CA SER A 485 -20.10 -8.51 2.29
C SER A 485 -20.09 -7.35 3.26
N TYR A 486 -20.57 -6.19 2.79
CA TYR A 486 -20.50 -4.96 3.57
C TYR A 486 -21.73 -4.09 3.34
N ARG A 487 -22.01 -3.23 4.30
CA ARG A 487 -23.08 -2.23 4.24
C ARG A 487 -22.60 -0.89 4.77
N PHE A 488 -23.18 0.16 4.25
CA PHE A 488 -23.03 1.54 4.69
C PHE A 488 -24.32 1.98 5.38
N PRO A 489 -24.36 2.06 6.71
CA PRO A 489 -25.58 2.45 7.45
C PRO A 489 -26.08 3.87 7.18
N TRP A 490 -25.20 4.77 6.74
CA TRP A 490 -25.47 6.16 6.39
C TRP A 490 -25.21 6.41 4.90
N PRO A 491 -25.85 7.38 4.25
CA PRO A 491 -25.49 7.82 2.90
C PRO A 491 -24.01 8.09 2.74
N LYS A 492 -23.46 7.91 1.55
CA LYS A 492 -22.09 8.24 1.19
C LYS A 492 -22.04 9.06 -0.08
N PHE A 493 -20.88 9.61 -0.41
CA PHE A 493 -20.72 10.41 -1.64
C PHE A 493 -21.25 9.64 -2.85
N GLY A 494 -22.17 10.26 -3.60
CA GLY A 494 -22.82 9.69 -4.77
C GLY A 494 -23.91 8.64 -4.47
N ILE A 495 -24.27 8.39 -3.20
CA ILE A 495 -25.33 7.43 -2.82
C ILE A 495 -26.17 8.03 -1.68
N ASP A 496 -27.42 8.36 -1.99
CA ASP A 496 -28.29 9.18 -1.14
C ASP A 496 -29.03 8.40 -0.04
N ALA A 497 -28.80 7.08 0.06
CA ALA A 497 -29.40 6.24 1.10
C ALA A 497 -28.42 5.19 1.62
N PRO A 498 -28.72 4.52 2.75
CA PRO A 498 -27.99 3.35 3.22
C PRO A 498 -27.87 2.30 2.12
N SER A 499 -26.66 1.74 1.94
CA SER A 499 -26.36 0.85 0.81
C SER A 499 -25.55 -0.35 1.25
N PHE A 500 -25.48 -1.37 0.39
CA PHE A 500 -24.66 -2.56 0.62
C PHE A 500 -23.87 -2.95 -0.64
N GLY A 501 -22.86 -3.77 -0.45
CA GLY A 501 -22.10 -4.35 -1.55
C GLY A 501 -21.58 -5.73 -1.22
N LYS A 502 -21.15 -6.44 -2.26
CA LYS A 502 -20.59 -7.79 -2.19
C LYS A 502 -19.45 -7.91 -3.19
N ASP A 503 -18.38 -8.56 -2.77
CA ASP A 503 -17.25 -8.86 -3.63
C ASP A 503 -16.90 -10.35 -3.52
N TYR A 504 -16.58 -10.95 -4.65
CA TYR A 504 -16.14 -12.34 -4.75
C TYR A 504 -14.90 -12.38 -5.62
N LEU A 505 -13.90 -13.13 -5.18
CA LEU A 505 -12.72 -13.43 -5.99
C LEU A 505 -12.40 -14.91 -5.94
N ILE A 506 -12.06 -15.46 -7.08
CA ILE A 506 -11.36 -16.74 -7.19
C ILE A 506 -10.14 -16.54 -8.08
N GLN A 507 -8.99 -16.94 -7.58
CA GLN A 507 -7.75 -16.98 -8.34
C GLN A 507 -7.12 -18.37 -8.23
N THR A 508 -6.61 -18.86 -9.34
CA THR A 508 -5.87 -20.10 -9.41
C THR A 508 -4.51 -19.84 -10.05
N ASP A 509 -3.45 -20.17 -9.33
CA ASP A 509 -2.07 -20.12 -9.80
C ASP A 509 -1.58 -21.55 -10.06
N PHE A 510 -0.99 -21.77 -11.23
CA PHE A 510 -0.39 -23.05 -11.63
C PHE A 510 1.05 -22.82 -12.10
N ALA A 511 2.02 -23.35 -11.38
CA ALA A 511 3.45 -23.20 -11.66
C ALA A 511 4.14 -24.59 -11.79
N PRO A 512 3.93 -25.34 -12.90
CA PRO A 512 4.44 -26.69 -13.07
C PRO A 512 5.98 -26.75 -13.17
N LYS A 513 6.59 -25.67 -13.64
CA LYS A 513 8.05 -25.50 -13.79
C LYS A 513 8.47 -24.11 -13.29
N ARG A 514 9.74 -23.93 -12.97
CA ARG A 514 10.29 -22.64 -12.52
C ARG A 514 10.11 -21.50 -13.54
N ASN A 515 10.12 -21.85 -14.81
CA ASN A 515 10.02 -20.90 -15.92
C ASN A 515 8.63 -20.79 -16.56
N VAL A 516 7.61 -21.43 -15.98
CA VAL A 516 6.23 -21.37 -16.48
C VAL A 516 5.30 -21.12 -15.32
N LYS A 517 4.53 -20.03 -15.38
CA LYS A 517 3.48 -19.69 -14.42
C LYS A 517 2.22 -19.29 -15.19
N MET A 518 1.11 -19.86 -14.82
CA MET A 518 -0.22 -19.55 -15.33
C MET A 518 -1.11 -19.06 -14.19
N LEU A 519 -1.94 -18.06 -14.49
CA LEU A 519 -2.88 -17.47 -13.54
C LEU A 519 -4.24 -17.37 -14.24
N TRP A 520 -5.27 -17.77 -13.52
CA TRP A 520 -6.68 -17.50 -13.86
C TRP A 520 -7.30 -16.77 -12.69
N ARG A 521 -7.95 -15.63 -12.95
CA ARG A 521 -8.65 -14.83 -11.95
C ARG A 521 -10.05 -14.51 -12.44
N PHE A 522 -11.00 -14.64 -11.56
CA PHE A 522 -12.34 -14.11 -11.75
C PHE A 522 -12.73 -13.29 -10.53
N LYS A 523 -13.18 -12.06 -10.75
CA LYS A 523 -13.69 -11.16 -9.71
C LYS A 523 -15.10 -10.73 -10.09
N TYR A 524 -16.00 -10.74 -9.12
CA TYR A 524 -17.35 -10.20 -9.24
C TYR A 524 -17.57 -9.23 -8.11
N GLU A 525 -18.06 -8.03 -8.44
CA GLU A 525 -18.35 -6.95 -7.53
C GLU A 525 -19.75 -6.44 -7.80
N GLU A 526 -20.53 -6.24 -6.75
CA GLU A 526 -21.85 -5.64 -6.82
C GLU A 526 -21.93 -4.51 -5.80
N LYS A 527 -22.05 -3.28 -6.27
CA LYS A 527 -22.24 -2.07 -5.46
C LYS A 527 -23.54 -1.38 -5.86
N GLN A 528 -24.17 -0.74 -4.91
CA GLN A 528 -25.35 0.06 -5.18
C GLN A 528 -24.97 1.50 -5.53
N HIS A 529 -25.66 2.08 -6.51
CA HIS A 529 -25.48 3.45 -6.96
C HIS A 529 -26.84 4.14 -7.14
N ASN A 530 -26.83 5.49 -7.06
CA ASN A 530 -28.00 6.28 -7.38
C ASN A 530 -28.41 6.10 -8.84
N TYR A 531 -29.70 5.93 -9.05
CA TYR A 531 -30.34 6.03 -10.35
C TYR A 531 -31.35 7.16 -10.30
N SER A 532 -31.20 8.15 -11.15
CA SER A 532 -32.14 9.27 -11.30
C SER A 532 -33.03 8.99 -12.50
N ASP A 533 -34.30 8.79 -12.25
CA ASP A 533 -35.31 8.80 -13.30
C ASP A 533 -35.73 10.26 -13.57
N THR A 534 -36.05 10.58 -14.81
CA THR A 534 -36.55 11.92 -15.21
C THR A 534 -37.86 12.30 -14.56
N ILE A 535 -38.57 11.35 -13.94
CA ILE A 535 -39.91 11.50 -13.37
C ILE A 535 -39.88 11.62 -11.85
N SER A 536 -38.86 11.08 -11.18
CA SER A 536 -38.77 11.02 -9.71
C SER A 536 -37.84 12.10 -9.16
N THR A 537 -38.29 12.82 -8.15
CA THR A 537 -37.46 13.78 -7.39
C THR A 537 -36.52 13.10 -6.40
N MET A 538 -36.68 11.80 -6.15
CA MET A 538 -35.82 11.01 -5.27
C MET A 538 -35.05 9.96 -6.07
N SER A 539 -33.74 9.89 -5.84
CA SER A 539 -32.90 8.87 -6.43
C SER A 539 -33.29 7.47 -5.91
N VAL A 540 -33.43 6.51 -6.81
CA VAL A 540 -33.58 5.11 -6.48
C VAL A 540 -32.20 4.46 -6.46
N ILE A 541 -31.91 3.59 -5.50
CA ILE A 541 -30.64 2.89 -5.43
C ILE A 541 -30.75 1.55 -6.13
N LEU A 542 -29.89 1.33 -7.15
CA LEU A 542 -29.85 0.09 -7.92
C LEU A 542 -28.50 -0.60 -7.80
N PRO A 543 -28.47 -1.94 -7.80
CA PRO A 543 -27.22 -2.68 -7.85
C PRO A 543 -26.56 -2.55 -9.22
N GLN A 544 -25.26 -2.30 -9.24
CA GLN A 544 -24.43 -2.24 -10.44
C GLN A 544 -23.38 -3.34 -10.38
N PRO A 545 -23.68 -4.53 -10.91
CA PRO A 545 -22.72 -5.62 -10.97
C PRO A 545 -21.64 -5.37 -12.01
N LYS A 546 -20.41 -5.68 -11.61
CA LYS A 546 -19.20 -5.67 -12.43
C LYS A 546 -18.49 -6.99 -12.28
N TRP A 547 -18.00 -7.55 -13.36
CA TRP A 547 -17.13 -8.73 -13.30
C TRP A 547 -15.89 -8.53 -14.16
N SER A 548 -14.81 -9.18 -13.76
CA SER A 548 -13.57 -9.25 -14.53
C SER A 548 -13.03 -10.68 -14.52
N ALA A 549 -12.49 -11.09 -15.66
CA ALA A 549 -11.81 -12.37 -15.83
C ALA A 549 -10.45 -12.11 -16.45
N ARG A 550 -9.38 -12.65 -15.86
CA ARG A 550 -8.00 -12.56 -16.34
C ARG A 550 -7.41 -13.94 -16.54
N TYR A 551 -6.76 -14.13 -17.66
CA TYR A 551 -5.82 -15.21 -17.90
C TYR A 551 -4.44 -14.61 -18.15
N GLN A 552 -3.42 -15.14 -17.47
CA GLN A 552 -2.03 -14.70 -17.63
C GLN A 552 -1.12 -15.91 -17.74
N LEU A 553 -0.21 -15.88 -18.72
CA LEU A 553 0.85 -16.86 -18.91
C LEU A 553 2.21 -16.15 -18.89
N ASN A 554 3.02 -16.46 -17.89
CA ASN A 554 4.40 -16.03 -17.80
C ASN A 554 5.29 -17.22 -18.17
N TYR A 555 6.20 -16.99 -19.12
CA TYR A 555 7.10 -18.01 -19.62
C TYR A 555 8.49 -17.42 -19.86
N SER A 556 9.55 -18.03 -19.32
CA SER A 556 10.92 -17.59 -19.52
C SER A 556 11.70 -18.65 -20.28
N PHE A 557 12.44 -18.22 -21.32
CA PHE A 557 13.30 -19.07 -22.13
C PHE A 557 14.65 -18.39 -22.37
N GLY A 558 15.72 -18.96 -21.85
CA GLY A 558 17.04 -18.36 -21.92
C GLY A 558 17.10 -17.01 -21.19
N ARG A 559 17.35 -15.94 -21.94
CA ARG A 559 17.37 -14.55 -21.43
C ARG A 559 16.06 -13.79 -21.65
N PHE A 560 15.11 -14.39 -22.34
CA PHE A 560 13.84 -13.77 -22.65
C PHE A 560 12.77 -14.19 -21.65
N SER A 561 11.98 -13.24 -21.21
CA SER A 561 10.74 -13.49 -20.49
C SER A 561 9.56 -12.96 -21.30
N PHE A 562 8.48 -13.74 -21.30
CA PHE A 562 7.25 -13.42 -22.01
C PHE A 562 6.11 -13.40 -21.01
N LYS A 563 5.34 -12.31 -21.01
CA LYS A 563 4.09 -12.20 -20.28
C LYS A 563 2.97 -12.01 -21.30
N ASN A 564 2.03 -12.95 -21.33
CA ASN A 564 0.82 -12.85 -22.15
C ASN A 564 -0.37 -12.72 -21.21
N GLN A 565 -1.19 -11.71 -21.36
CA GLN A 565 -2.35 -11.46 -20.54
C GLN A 565 -3.58 -11.20 -21.40
N LEU A 566 -4.69 -11.80 -21.01
CA LEU A 566 -6.00 -11.60 -21.60
C LEU A 566 -6.97 -11.20 -20.49
N ASP A 567 -7.59 -10.05 -20.65
CA ASP A 567 -8.61 -9.54 -19.75
C ASP A 567 -9.96 -9.45 -20.45
N ALA A 568 -11.02 -9.83 -19.75
CA ALA A 568 -12.39 -9.62 -20.13
C ALA A 568 -13.15 -8.97 -18.98
N ASN A 569 -13.91 -7.93 -19.25
CA ASN A 569 -14.67 -7.20 -18.24
C ASN A 569 -16.12 -7.04 -18.68
N GLY A 570 -17.04 -7.08 -17.73
CA GLY A 570 -18.43 -6.76 -17.95
C GLY A 570 -18.96 -5.85 -16.86
N PHE A 571 -19.78 -4.90 -17.26
CA PHE A 571 -20.44 -3.95 -16.38
C PHE A 571 -21.92 -3.85 -16.74
N ASN A 572 -22.77 -3.75 -15.73
CA ASN A 572 -24.18 -3.52 -15.87
C ASN A 572 -24.58 -2.30 -15.03
N ASP A 573 -25.19 -1.30 -15.64
CA ASP A 573 -25.61 -0.06 -14.95
C ASP A 573 -26.82 -0.24 -14.00
N GLY A 574 -27.35 -1.45 -13.94
CA GLY A 574 -28.52 -1.77 -13.10
C GLY A 574 -29.87 -1.46 -13.75
N VAL A 575 -29.90 -0.83 -14.93
CA VAL A 575 -31.13 -0.47 -15.66
C VAL A 575 -31.24 -1.24 -16.96
N ASN A 576 -30.47 -0.88 -17.97
CA ASN A 576 -30.59 -1.48 -19.31
C ASN A 576 -29.27 -1.64 -20.04
N LYS A 577 -28.21 -0.96 -19.62
CA LYS A 577 -26.97 -0.93 -20.37
C LYS A 577 -25.97 -1.95 -19.82
N LYS A 578 -25.60 -2.90 -20.68
CA LYS A 578 -24.49 -3.83 -20.42
C LYS A 578 -23.33 -3.47 -21.35
N THR A 579 -22.16 -3.29 -20.77
CA THR A 579 -20.92 -3.03 -21.52
C THR A 579 -19.92 -4.15 -21.28
N TYR A 580 -19.17 -4.49 -22.30
CA TYR A 580 -18.13 -5.52 -22.25
C TYR A 580 -16.85 -4.95 -22.83
N GLY A 581 -15.72 -5.27 -22.21
CA GLY A 581 -14.39 -4.87 -22.65
C GLY A 581 -13.47 -6.08 -22.73
N PHE A 582 -12.54 -6.05 -23.68
CA PHE A 582 -11.49 -7.06 -23.84
C PHE A 582 -10.16 -6.35 -24.03
N SER A 583 -9.12 -6.85 -23.39
CA SER A 583 -7.75 -6.43 -23.66
C SER A 583 -6.82 -7.63 -23.79
N ALA A 584 -5.79 -7.47 -24.60
CA ALA A 584 -4.70 -8.43 -24.75
C ALA A 584 -3.38 -7.66 -24.63
N LEU A 585 -2.50 -8.13 -23.76
CA LEU A 585 -1.18 -7.56 -23.54
C LEU A 585 -0.14 -8.65 -23.75
N GLN A 586 0.91 -8.30 -24.47
CA GLN A 586 2.12 -9.11 -24.57
C GLN A 586 3.31 -8.26 -24.19
N ASP A 587 4.07 -8.71 -23.21
CA ASP A 587 5.33 -8.10 -22.80
C ASP A 587 6.48 -9.08 -23.07
N ILE A 588 7.61 -8.55 -23.55
CA ILE A 588 8.82 -9.30 -23.89
C ILE A 588 10.00 -8.55 -23.28
N ALA A 589 10.66 -9.18 -22.30
CA ALA A 589 11.80 -8.62 -21.60
C ALA A 589 13.07 -9.50 -21.77
#